data_181e5742301aa9c69409ad7e20a45109
#
_entry.id   181e5742301aa9c69409ad7e20a45109
#
_cell.length_a   1.000
_cell.length_b   1.000
_cell.length_c   1.000
_cell.angle_alpha   90.00
_cell.angle_beta   90.00
_cell.angle_gamma   90.00
#
_symmetry.space_group_name_H-M   'P 1'
#
loop_
_entity.id
_entity.type
_entity.pdbx_description
1 polymer ?
#
loop_
_entity_poly.entity_id
_entity_poly.type
_entity_poly.pdbx_seq_one_letter_code
_entity_poly.pdbx_strand_id
1 'polypeptide(L)'
;MTNLKGPFKNFACVCYGDKYSLEYVQKLYNMVQKNTTYLHNFYCFTDHVKAEKLLEGHINVRQFPLHDLQGWWNKMQLFHPDNGLTGDTLYMDLDVVITGNIDCFFEHESKADFVGMNDFNPQTKIFNSSVFRFKKEPMTRKLWEPFINDRPRWLKLAGDQNVISNIILKHDETRSFPDAWTQSYKWYDRSGTRYHKGKWTFEHNGESLVTVFHGQPNPHESDMEWVKNAWK
;
A
#
# COMPACT_ATOMS: atom_id res chain seq x y z
N MET A 1 -21.92 -1.60 19.33
CA MET A 1 -20.57 -2.05 19.71
C MET A 1 -20.09 -2.96 18.59
N THR A 2 -19.11 -2.56 17.83
CA THR A 2 -18.48 -3.39 16.79
C THR A 2 -17.70 -4.49 17.50
N ASN A 3 -18.07 -5.76 17.26
CA ASN A 3 -17.29 -6.90 17.74
C ASN A 3 -15.93 -6.87 17.03
N LEU A 4 -14.88 -6.48 17.75
CA LEU A 4 -13.51 -6.49 17.25
C LEU A 4 -13.07 -7.93 16.98
N LYS A 5 -12.49 -8.18 15.82
CA LYS A 5 -12.07 -9.52 15.37
C LYS A 5 -10.62 -9.84 15.78
N GLY A 6 -10.39 -11.06 16.21
CA GLY A 6 -9.16 -11.86 16.15
C GLY A 6 -7.85 -11.22 16.63
N PRO A 7 -6.71 -11.82 16.25
CA PRO A 7 -5.40 -11.32 16.61
C PRO A 7 -5.10 -9.97 15.94
N PHE A 8 -4.23 -9.18 16.58
CA PHE A 8 -3.79 -7.89 16.04
C PHE A 8 -3.27 -8.02 14.60
N LYS A 9 -3.69 -7.11 13.76
CA LYS A 9 -3.20 -6.93 12.39
C LYS A 9 -2.39 -5.64 12.30
N ASN A 10 -1.46 -5.58 11.35
CA ASN A 10 -0.69 -4.38 11.13
C ASN A 10 -1.08 -3.74 9.80
N PHE A 11 -1.25 -2.42 9.84
CA PHE A 11 -1.30 -1.58 8.65
C PHE A 11 -0.02 -0.77 8.57
N ALA A 12 0.49 -0.54 7.38
CA ALA A 12 1.70 0.23 7.19
C ALA A 12 1.62 1.15 5.97
N CYS A 13 2.24 2.32 6.09
CA CYS A 13 2.50 3.23 4.99
C CYS A 13 3.94 3.75 5.03
N VAL A 14 4.37 4.32 3.90
CA VAL A 14 5.67 4.98 3.75
C VAL A 14 5.44 6.43 3.34
N CYS A 15 5.94 7.38 4.16
CA CYS A 15 5.90 8.82 3.89
C CYS A 15 7.34 9.33 3.81
N TYR A 16 7.83 9.58 2.60
CA TYR A 16 9.20 10.01 2.35
C TYR A 16 9.26 11.34 1.61
N GLY A 17 10.14 12.24 2.07
CA GLY A 17 10.37 13.55 1.47
C GLY A 17 9.09 14.41 1.43
N ASP A 18 9.02 15.32 0.46
CA ASP A 18 7.96 16.33 0.40
C ASP A 18 6.83 16.01 -0.57
N LYS A 19 6.82 14.80 -1.17
CA LYS A 19 5.78 14.43 -2.15
C LYS A 19 4.39 14.41 -1.54
N TYR A 20 4.26 13.88 -0.33
CA TYR A 20 3.02 13.82 0.44
C TYR A 20 3.27 14.42 1.82
N SER A 21 2.36 15.29 2.26
CA SER A 21 2.38 15.82 3.62
C SER A 21 1.94 14.76 4.64
N LEU A 22 2.24 15.00 5.92
CA LEU A 22 1.76 14.13 7.00
C LEU A 22 0.23 14.06 7.08
N GLU A 23 -0.50 15.02 6.50
CA GLU A 23 -1.95 14.95 6.36
C GLU A 23 -2.40 13.69 5.61
N TYR A 24 -1.67 13.24 4.60
CA TYR A 24 -1.97 12.00 3.89
C TYR A 24 -1.87 10.78 4.80
N VAL A 25 -0.87 10.76 5.68
CA VAL A 25 -0.73 9.71 6.71
C VAL A 25 -1.95 9.72 7.64
N GLN A 26 -2.34 10.92 8.11
CA GLN A 26 -3.49 11.07 9.00
C GLN A 26 -4.79 10.61 8.33
N LYS A 27 -5.02 10.99 7.07
CA LYS A 27 -6.19 10.58 6.31
C LYS A 27 -6.22 9.06 6.09
N LEU A 28 -5.07 8.47 5.74
CA LEU A 28 -5.00 7.01 5.58
C LEU A 28 -5.29 6.30 6.90
N TYR A 29 -4.72 6.76 8.01
CA TYR A 29 -5.02 6.24 9.35
C TYR A 29 -6.52 6.31 9.65
N ASN A 30 -7.15 7.46 9.43
CA ASN A 30 -8.58 7.66 9.68
C ASN A 30 -9.43 6.72 8.81
N MET A 31 -9.09 6.55 7.54
CA MET A 31 -9.78 5.62 6.65
C MET A 31 -9.63 4.16 7.11
N VAL A 32 -8.45 3.76 7.57
CA VAL A 32 -8.23 2.42 8.13
C VAL A 32 -9.10 2.23 9.38
N GLN A 33 -9.07 3.17 10.33
CA GLN A 33 -9.89 3.12 11.55
C GLN A 33 -11.38 2.91 11.25
N LYS A 34 -11.88 3.56 10.22
CA LYS A 34 -13.29 3.50 9.82
C LYS A 34 -13.66 2.18 9.13
N ASN A 35 -12.73 1.56 8.42
CA ASN A 35 -13.00 0.50 7.46
C ASN A 35 -12.44 -0.87 7.85
N THR A 36 -11.94 -1.07 9.08
CA THR A 36 -11.57 -2.39 9.62
C THR A 36 -12.27 -2.67 10.93
N THR A 37 -12.56 -3.97 11.18
CA THR A 37 -13.05 -4.46 12.46
C THR A 37 -11.97 -5.20 13.25
N TYR A 38 -10.74 -5.34 12.72
CA TYR A 38 -9.63 -5.92 13.44
C TYR A 38 -9.06 -4.97 14.49
N LEU A 39 -8.66 -5.54 15.63
CA LEU A 39 -7.67 -4.88 16.49
C LEU A 39 -6.37 -4.73 15.70
N HIS A 40 -5.82 -3.53 15.65
CA HIS A 40 -4.69 -3.28 14.77
C HIS A 40 -3.70 -2.24 15.29
N ASN A 41 -2.48 -2.34 14.78
CA ASN A 41 -1.47 -1.31 14.84
C ASN A 41 -1.38 -0.61 13.48
N PHE A 42 -1.14 0.69 13.49
CA PHE A 42 -0.85 1.45 12.28
C PHE A 42 0.59 1.98 12.34
N TYR A 43 1.39 1.68 11.34
CA TYR A 43 2.80 2.07 11.25
C TYR A 43 3.00 3.08 10.11
N CYS A 44 3.69 4.18 10.41
CA CYS A 44 4.15 5.14 9.43
C CYS A 44 5.68 5.13 9.41
N PHE A 45 6.28 4.66 8.31
CA PHE A 45 7.71 4.75 8.07
C PHE A 45 8.01 6.08 7.38
N THR A 46 8.88 6.91 7.98
CA THR A 46 9.10 8.27 7.49
C THR A 46 10.48 8.81 7.87
N ASP A 47 10.94 9.79 7.10
CA ASP A 47 12.10 10.62 7.39
C ASP A 47 11.72 11.96 8.08
N HIS A 48 10.43 12.21 8.28
CA HIS A 48 9.95 13.41 8.97
C HIS A 48 10.16 13.30 10.48
N VAL A 49 11.20 13.95 11.01
CA VAL A 49 11.59 13.88 12.43
C VAL A 49 10.52 14.40 13.40
N LYS A 50 9.57 15.18 12.93
CA LYS A 50 8.47 15.72 13.75
C LYS A 50 7.17 14.93 13.63
N ALA A 51 7.14 13.86 12.83
CA ALA A 51 5.90 13.13 12.52
C ALA A 51 5.20 12.63 13.78
N GLU A 52 5.94 12.12 14.77
CA GLU A 52 5.38 11.60 16.03
C GLU A 52 4.62 12.67 16.84
N LYS A 53 5.00 13.95 16.68
CA LYS A 53 4.35 15.07 17.37
C LYS A 53 3.20 15.68 16.59
N LEU A 54 3.14 15.46 15.28
CA LEU A 54 2.18 16.11 14.39
C LEU A 54 1.03 15.18 13.99
N LEU A 55 1.22 13.87 14.10
CA LEU A 55 0.19 12.88 13.79
C LEU A 55 -0.65 12.59 15.04
N GLU A 56 -1.95 12.49 14.84
CA GLU A 56 -2.93 12.21 15.91
C GLU A 56 -3.33 10.74 15.94
N GLY A 57 -3.74 10.26 17.11
CA GLY A 57 -4.19 8.88 17.32
C GLY A 57 -3.05 7.91 17.62
N HIS A 58 -3.32 6.61 17.40
CA HIS A 58 -2.37 5.55 17.69
C HIS A 58 -1.55 5.16 16.45
N ILE A 59 -0.70 6.09 15.99
CA ILE A 59 0.19 5.90 14.86
C ILE A 59 1.60 5.59 15.37
N ASN A 60 2.11 4.40 15.06
CA ASN A 60 3.47 4.01 15.37
C ASN A 60 4.44 4.60 14.33
N VAL A 61 5.01 5.75 14.61
CA VAL A 61 6.01 6.37 13.74
C VAL A 61 7.34 5.62 13.84
N ARG A 62 7.93 5.30 12.69
CA ARG A 62 9.22 4.61 12.58
C ARG A 62 10.12 5.35 11.61
N GLN A 63 11.35 5.60 12.03
CA GLN A 63 12.38 6.08 11.12
C GLN A 63 12.86 4.95 10.22
N PHE A 64 13.35 5.29 9.04
CA PHE A 64 13.92 4.30 8.13
C PHE A 64 15.22 3.72 8.71
N PRO A 65 15.40 2.39 8.70
CA PRO A 65 16.67 1.76 9.08
C PRO A 65 17.86 2.20 8.24
N LEU A 66 17.63 2.47 6.93
CA LEU A 66 18.64 2.97 6.01
C LEU A 66 18.27 4.38 5.54
N HIS A 67 19.27 5.26 5.47
CA HIS A 67 19.09 6.68 5.09
C HIS A 67 19.56 7.00 3.66
N ASP A 68 20.01 6.00 2.90
CA ASP A 68 20.59 6.15 1.57
C ASP A 68 19.68 5.65 0.43
N LEU A 69 18.46 5.17 0.75
CA LEU A 69 17.41 4.92 -0.19
C LEU A 69 16.56 6.18 -0.40
N GLN A 70 16.12 6.44 -1.63
CA GLN A 70 15.36 7.63 -1.97
C GLN A 70 14.04 7.30 -2.67
N GLY A 71 13.06 8.20 -2.53
CA GLY A 71 11.75 8.09 -3.17
C GLY A 71 11.05 6.76 -2.82
N TRP A 72 10.46 6.15 -3.82
CA TRP A 72 9.74 4.88 -3.68
C TRP A 72 10.61 3.70 -3.21
N TRP A 73 11.95 3.79 -3.33
CA TRP A 73 12.87 2.75 -2.84
C TRP A 73 12.78 2.54 -1.32
N ASN A 74 12.33 3.54 -0.57
CA ASN A 74 12.10 3.41 0.86
C ASN A 74 11.02 2.37 1.20
N LYS A 75 10.15 2.00 0.26
CA LYS A 75 9.17 0.93 0.44
C LYS A 75 9.84 -0.43 0.70
N MET A 76 11.02 -0.65 0.14
CA MET A 76 11.79 -1.88 0.39
C MET A 76 12.15 -2.06 1.87
N GLN A 77 12.24 -0.99 2.63
CA GLN A 77 12.56 -1.03 4.06
C GLN A 77 11.45 -1.60 4.95
N LEU A 78 10.23 -1.78 4.42
CA LEU A 78 9.16 -2.56 5.07
C LEU A 78 9.59 -4.01 5.35
N PHE A 79 10.54 -4.52 4.58
CA PHE A 79 11.05 -5.88 4.68
C PHE A 79 12.37 -5.98 5.47
N HIS A 80 12.94 -4.84 5.88
CA HIS A 80 14.18 -4.80 6.69
C HIS A 80 13.99 -5.52 8.02
N PRO A 81 14.93 -6.38 8.48
CA PRO A 81 14.77 -7.16 9.72
C PRO A 81 14.44 -6.31 10.94
N ASP A 82 15.08 -5.14 11.06
CA ASP A 82 15.06 -4.32 12.28
C ASP A 82 14.06 -3.14 12.21
N ASN A 83 13.02 -3.23 11.38
CA ASN A 83 12.03 -2.14 11.25
C ASN A 83 10.90 -2.17 12.30
N GLY A 84 10.88 -3.18 13.17
CA GLY A 84 9.90 -3.32 14.25
C GLY A 84 8.53 -3.88 13.83
N LEU A 85 8.34 -4.27 12.57
CA LEU A 85 7.15 -5.01 12.15
C LEU A 85 7.28 -6.50 12.52
N THR A 86 6.14 -7.11 12.80
CA THR A 86 6.01 -8.56 13.04
C THR A 86 4.70 -9.07 12.46
N GLY A 87 4.66 -10.33 12.01
CA GLY A 87 3.44 -10.99 11.54
C GLY A 87 2.84 -10.40 10.28
N ASP A 88 1.50 -10.46 10.18
CA ASP A 88 0.74 -10.00 9.00
C ASP A 88 0.65 -8.48 8.93
N THR A 89 1.07 -7.90 7.81
CA THR A 89 1.02 -6.46 7.55
C THR A 89 0.34 -6.19 6.21
N LEU A 90 -0.68 -5.34 6.19
CA LEU A 90 -1.26 -4.77 4.98
C LEU A 90 -0.64 -3.39 4.74
N TYR A 91 0.12 -3.29 3.66
CA TYR A 91 0.69 -2.02 3.20
C TYR A 91 -0.26 -1.31 2.24
N MET A 92 -0.35 0.00 2.38
CA MET A 92 -1.05 0.87 1.45
C MET A 92 -0.22 2.13 1.15
N ASP A 93 -0.17 2.53 -0.12
CA ASP A 93 0.37 3.83 -0.52
C ASP A 93 -0.50 4.97 0.06
N LEU A 94 0.07 6.16 0.19
CA LEU A 94 -0.62 7.32 0.75
C LEU A 94 -1.68 7.91 -0.18
N ASP A 95 -1.57 7.66 -1.48
CA ASP A 95 -2.51 8.13 -2.50
C ASP A 95 -3.60 7.11 -2.82
N VAL A 96 -4.08 6.41 -1.81
CA VAL A 96 -5.26 5.55 -1.91
C VAL A 96 -6.46 6.14 -1.19
N VAL A 97 -7.66 5.75 -1.63
CA VAL A 97 -8.93 6.07 -0.95
C VAL A 97 -9.65 4.77 -0.63
N ILE A 98 -9.93 4.55 0.66
CA ILE A 98 -10.64 3.36 1.16
C ILE A 98 -12.14 3.68 1.21
N THR A 99 -12.95 2.89 0.51
CA THR A 99 -14.39 3.09 0.35
C THR A 99 -15.24 2.01 0.99
N GLY A 100 -14.61 0.89 1.39
CA GLY A 100 -15.32 -0.24 2.01
C GLY A 100 -14.50 -0.98 3.05
N ASN A 101 -15.09 -2.01 3.66
CA ASN A 101 -14.42 -2.81 4.68
C ASN A 101 -13.23 -3.58 4.09
N ILE A 102 -12.07 -3.42 4.71
CA ILE A 102 -10.79 -3.97 4.25
C ILE A 102 -10.34 -5.23 5.00
N ASP A 103 -11.18 -5.81 5.85
CA ASP A 103 -10.86 -7.03 6.60
C ASP A 103 -10.53 -8.21 5.67
N CYS A 104 -11.24 -8.29 4.54
CA CYS A 104 -11.05 -9.34 3.55
C CYS A 104 -9.61 -9.43 3.00
N PHE A 105 -8.83 -8.33 3.01
CA PHE A 105 -7.43 -8.35 2.60
C PHE A 105 -6.55 -9.23 3.52
N PHE A 106 -6.95 -9.40 4.78
CA PHE A 106 -6.27 -10.32 5.70
C PHE A 106 -6.82 -11.75 5.64
N GLU A 107 -8.09 -11.90 5.29
CA GLU A 107 -8.79 -13.19 5.25
C GLU A 107 -8.46 -13.98 3.98
N HIS A 108 -8.33 -13.27 2.85
CA HIS A 108 -8.02 -13.88 1.56
C HIS A 108 -6.62 -14.47 1.55
N GLU A 109 -6.51 -15.74 1.14
CA GLU A 109 -5.22 -16.44 1.04
C GLU A 109 -4.36 -16.26 2.30
N SER A 110 -4.97 -16.41 3.48
CA SER A 110 -4.36 -16.09 4.79
C SER A 110 -3.07 -16.89 5.09
N LYS A 111 -2.86 -18.03 4.40
CA LYS A 111 -1.64 -18.83 4.51
C LYS A 111 -0.50 -18.31 3.65
N ALA A 112 -0.79 -17.56 2.59
CA ALA A 112 0.22 -17.01 1.70
C ALA A 112 1.16 -16.03 2.42
N ASP A 113 2.43 -16.05 2.06
CA ASP A 113 3.44 -15.15 2.63
C ASP A 113 3.37 -13.76 2.03
N PHE A 114 2.91 -13.66 0.78
CA PHE A 114 2.69 -12.41 0.07
C PHE A 114 1.40 -12.48 -0.75
N VAL A 115 0.57 -11.44 -0.65
CA VAL A 115 -0.61 -11.25 -1.49
C VAL A 115 -0.60 -9.82 -2.01
N GLY A 116 -0.51 -9.65 -3.32
CA GLY A 116 -0.47 -8.33 -3.96
C GLY A 116 -1.68 -8.06 -4.84
N MET A 117 -1.94 -6.80 -5.12
CA MET A 117 -2.87 -6.45 -6.20
C MET A 117 -2.18 -6.58 -7.56
N ASN A 118 -2.89 -7.08 -8.57
CA ASN A 118 -2.38 -7.08 -9.93
C ASN A 118 -2.25 -5.65 -10.48
N ASP A 119 -1.28 -5.43 -11.35
CA ASP A 119 -1.16 -4.14 -12.03
C ASP A 119 -2.42 -3.83 -12.84
N PHE A 120 -2.79 -2.55 -12.92
CA PHE A 120 -3.94 -2.12 -13.71
C PHE A 120 -3.73 -2.31 -15.22
N ASN A 121 -2.48 -2.45 -15.66
CA ASN A 121 -2.16 -2.89 -17.00
C ASN A 121 -1.96 -4.41 -17.03
N PRO A 122 -2.92 -5.20 -17.53
CA PRO A 122 -2.84 -6.65 -17.50
C PRO A 122 -1.71 -7.23 -18.37
N GLN A 123 -1.13 -6.42 -19.25
CA GLN A 123 -0.02 -6.86 -20.10
C GLN A 123 1.31 -6.96 -19.33
N THR A 124 1.45 -6.26 -18.21
CA THR A 124 2.71 -6.22 -17.45
C THR A 124 2.96 -7.49 -16.65
N LYS A 125 1.91 -8.21 -16.27
CA LYS A 125 1.97 -9.44 -15.43
C LYS A 125 2.79 -9.26 -14.15
N ILE A 126 2.76 -8.06 -13.57
CA ILE A 126 3.43 -7.74 -12.32
C ILE A 126 2.40 -7.30 -11.27
N PHE A 127 2.80 -7.27 -10.02
CA PHE A 127 2.01 -6.63 -8.97
C PHE A 127 2.14 -5.11 -9.05
N ASN A 128 1.04 -4.42 -8.79
CA ASN A 128 1.10 -3.01 -8.42
C ASN A 128 1.43 -2.92 -6.92
N SER A 129 2.41 -2.11 -6.57
CA SER A 129 2.92 -2.03 -5.20
C SER A 129 2.15 -1.06 -4.29
N SER A 130 0.98 -0.59 -4.72
CA SER A 130 0.19 0.35 -3.91
C SER A 130 -0.60 -0.32 -2.79
N VAL A 131 -0.98 -1.61 -2.96
CA VAL A 131 -1.66 -2.39 -1.92
C VAL A 131 -1.14 -3.82 -1.95
N PHE A 132 -0.56 -4.27 -0.84
CA PHE A 132 -0.14 -5.66 -0.67
C PHE A 132 -0.11 -6.06 0.80
N ARG A 133 -0.39 -7.34 1.06
CA ARG A 133 -0.23 -7.94 2.37
C ARG A 133 0.99 -8.86 2.37
N PHE A 134 1.72 -8.87 3.46
CA PHE A 134 2.88 -9.74 3.63
C PHE A 134 3.05 -10.22 5.07
N LYS A 135 3.66 -11.38 5.22
CA LYS A 135 4.17 -11.87 6.52
C LYS A 135 5.61 -11.43 6.68
N LYS A 136 5.89 -10.72 7.75
CA LYS A 136 7.18 -10.06 7.97
C LYS A 136 8.37 -11.02 7.89
N GLU A 137 8.32 -12.10 8.65
CA GLU A 137 9.46 -13.00 8.82
C GLU A 137 9.87 -13.70 7.50
N PRO A 138 8.94 -14.32 6.72
CA PRO A 138 9.28 -14.85 5.41
C PRO A 138 9.81 -13.80 4.44
N MET A 139 9.23 -12.58 4.44
CA MET A 139 9.60 -11.54 3.47
C MET A 139 10.96 -10.93 3.75
N THR A 140 11.43 -10.91 4.97
CA THR A 140 12.82 -10.53 5.27
C THR A 140 13.80 -11.41 4.48
N ARG A 141 13.60 -12.72 4.46
CA ARG A 141 14.46 -13.66 3.71
C ARG A 141 14.19 -13.66 2.21
N LYS A 142 12.90 -13.67 1.83
CA LYS A 142 12.50 -13.86 0.42
C LYS A 142 12.63 -12.60 -0.42
N LEU A 143 12.54 -11.42 0.19
CA LEU A 143 12.54 -10.15 -0.53
C LEU A 143 13.68 -9.21 -0.11
N TRP A 144 13.87 -8.98 1.20
CA TRP A 144 14.90 -8.06 1.66
C TRP A 144 16.32 -8.56 1.39
N GLU A 145 16.64 -9.81 1.75
CA GLU A 145 17.97 -10.36 1.52
C GLU A 145 18.38 -10.36 0.04
N PRO A 146 17.56 -10.82 -0.91
CA PRO A 146 17.89 -10.68 -2.33
C PRO A 146 18.04 -9.24 -2.79
N PHE A 147 17.22 -8.32 -2.26
CA PHE A 147 17.33 -6.91 -2.58
C PHE A 147 18.64 -6.31 -2.12
N ILE A 148 19.00 -6.50 -0.86
CA ILE A 148 20.19 -5.85 -0.29
C ILE A 148 21.49 -6.45 -0.84
N ASN A 149 21.51 -7.75 -1.13
CA ASN A 149 22.68 -8.47 -1.66
C ASN A 149 23.05 -8.06 -3.10
N ASP A 150 22.08 -7.60 -3.90
CA ASP A 150 22.32 -7.15 -5.27
C ASP A 150 21.65 -5.79 -5.55
N ARG A 151 21.68 -4.93 -4.55
CA ARG A 151 21.04 -3.61 -4.55
C ARG A 151 21.38 -2.77 -5.79
N PRO A 152 22.67 -2.69 -6.26
CA PRO A 152 23.00 -1.89 -7.45
C PRO A 152 22.28 -2.35 -8.72
N ARG A 153 21.98 -3.65 -8.84
CA ARG A 153 21.18 -4.19 -9.95
C ARG A 153 19.72 -3.77 -9.83
N TRP A 154 19.15 -3.94 -8.65
CA TRP A 154 17.73 -3.69 -8.42
C TRP A 154 17.36 -2.22 -8.57
N LEU A 155 18.23 -1.31 -8.14
CA LEU A 155 18.02 0.14 -8.26
C LEU A 155 18.05 0.65 -9.72
N LYS A 156 18.43 -0.19 -10.69
CA LYS A 156 18.36 0.14 -12.14
C LYS A 156 16.97 -0.11 -12.73
N LEU A 157 16.08 -0.80 -12.02
CA LEU A 157 14.72 -1.04 -12.48
C LEU A 157 13.87 0.23 -12.36
N ALA A 158 12.71 0.23 -13.04
CA ALA A 158 11.83 1.41 -13.11
C ALA A 158 11.22 1.80 -11.75
N GLY A 159 11.12 0.87 -10.81
CA GLY A 159 10.57 1.16 -9.48
C GLY A 159 10.51 -0.07 -8.57
N ASP A 160 10.08 0.17 -7.34
CA ASP A 160 9.91 -0.84 -6.31
C ASP A 160 8.98 -1.98 -6.73
N GLN A 161 7.88 -1.68 -7.42
CA GLN A 161 6.95 -2.72 -7.90
C GLN A 161 7.63 -3.73 -8.85
N ASN A 162 8.58 -3.26 -9.67
CA ASN A 162 9.34 -4.15 -10.55
C ASN A 162 10.26 -5.07 -9.73
N VAL A 163 10.92 -4.54 -8.69
CA VAL A 163 11.77 -5.35 -7.80
C VAL A 163 10.95 -6.37 -7.04
N ILE A 164 9.89 -5.91 -6.37
CA ILE A 164 8.99 -6.78 -5.61
C ILE A 164 8.49 -7.91 -6.51
N SER A 165 7.94 -7.60 -7.69
CA SER A 165 7.39 -8.59 -8.60
C SER A 165 8.45 -9.56 -9.12
N ASN A 166 9.63 -9.07 -9.53
CA ASN A 166 10.69 -9.93 -10.04
C ASN A 166 11.22 -10.94 -9.02
N ILE A 167 11.18 -10.58 -7.74
CA ILE A 167 11.62 -11.46 -6.66
C ILE A 167 10.48 -12.40 -6.24
N ILE A 168 9.31 -11.82 -5.92
CA ILE A 168 8.21 -12.53 -5.25
C ILE A 168 7.48 -13.51 -6.17
N LEU A 169 7.33 -13.20 -7.45
CA LEU A 169 6.65 -14.11 -8.41
C LEU A 169 7.36 -15.46 -8.62
N LYS A 170 8.55 -15.63 -8.05
CA LYS A 170 9.31 -16.89 -8.07
C LYS A 170 8.98 -17.80 -6.87
N HIS A 171 8.15 -17.34 -5.94
CA HIS A 171 7.81 -18.08 -4.73
C HIS A 171 6.39 -18.60 -4.77
N ASP A 172 6.21 -19.88 -4.45
CA ASP A 172 4.92 -20.59 -4.52
C ASP A 172 3.87 -20.07 -3.54
N GLU A 173 4.27 -19.41 -2.46
CA GLU A 173 3.38 -18.81 -1.46
C GLU A 173 2.94 -17.36 -1.80
N THR A 174 3.08 -16.98 -3.07
CA THR A 174 2.63 -15.69 -3.59
C THR A 174 1.25 -15.82 -4.22
N ARG A 175 0.35 -14.88 -3.92
CA ARG A 175 -1.02 -14.85 -4.43
C ARG A 175 -1.41 -13.44 -4.84
N SER A 176 -2.54 -13.31 -5.52
CA SER A 176 -3.14 -12.02 -5.89
C SER A 176 -4.45 -11.81 -5.14
N PHE A 177 -4.75 -10.55 -4.81
CA PHE A 177 -6.09 -10.15 -4.44
C PHE A 177 -7.04 -10.24 -5.64
N PRO A 178 -8.35 -10.47 -5.41
CA PRO A 178 -9.36 -10.31 -6.44
C PRO A 178 -9.32 -8.91 -7.05
N ASP A 179 -9.31 -8.84 -8.37
CA ASP A 179 -9.21 -7.57 -9.11
C ASP A 179 -10.33 -6.58 -8.79
N ALA A 180 -11.52 -7.09 -8.47
CA ALA A 180 -12.68 -6.27 -8.09
C ALA A 180 -12.47 -5.45 -6.81
N TRP A 181 -11.53 -5.83 -5.94
CA TRP A 181 -11.31 -5.11 -4.67
C TRP A 181 -10.56 -3.80 -4.82
N THR A 182 -9.91 -3.61 -5.96
CA THR A 182 -9.13 -2.40 -6.23
C THR A 182 -9.46 -1.82 -7.59
N GLN A 183 -9.61 -0.49 -7.65
CA GLN A 183 -9.74 0.22 -8.92
C GLN A 183 -8.67 1.30 -9.05
N SER A 184 -8.34 1.64 -10.29
CA SER A 184 -7.60 2.86 -10.59
C SER A 184 -8.55 4.05 -10.63
N TYR A 185 -8.16 5.17 -10.02
CA TYR A 185 -8.91 6.42 -10.16
C TYR A 185 -8.92 6.94 -11.59
N LYS A 186 -7.89 6.62 -12.38
CA LYS A 186 -7.68 7.18 -13.74
C LYS A 186 -8.04 6.22 -14.85
N TRP A 187 -7.94 4.92 -14.60
CA TRP A 187 -8.12 3.90 -15.61
C TRP A 187 -9.51 3.31 -15.47
N TYR A 188 -10.29 3.41 -16.53
CA TYR A 188 -11.69 2.97 -16.52
C TYR A 188 -11.84 1.47 -16.21
N ASP A 189 -10.92 0.66 -16.72
CA ASP A 189 -10.90 -0.77 -16.49
C ASP A 189 -9.45 -1.30 -16.51
N ARG A 190 -9.28 -2.59 -16.25
CA ARG A 190 -8.00 -3.26 -16.35
C ARG A 190 -7.57 -3.61 -17.78
N SER A 191 -8.31 -3.17 -18.81
CA SER A 191 -7.93 -3.32 -20.21
C SER A 191 -6.78 -2.39 -20.62
N GLY A 192 -6.41 -1.47 -19.75
CA GLY A 192 -5.40 -0.46 -19.99
C GLY A 192 -5.96 0.79 -20.66
N THR A 193 -7.28 0.91 -20.80
CA THR A 193 -7.93 2.08 -21.33
C THR A 193 -8.00 3.18 -20.28
N ARG A 194 -6.99 4.01 -20.23
CA ARG A 194 -6.83 5.08 -19.22
C ARG A 194 -7.62 6.32 -19.49
N TYR A 195 -8.00 6.49 -20.75
CA TYR A 195 -8.35 7.81 -21.24
C TYR A 195 -9.44 7.68 -22.27
N HIS A 196 -10.67 7.91 -21.87
CA HIS A 196 -11.77 7.86 -22.82
C HIS A 196 -12.03 9.25 -23.39
N LYS A 197 -11.72 9.46 -24.68
CA LYS A 197 -11.98 10.69 -25.45
C LYS A 197 -11.48 11.98 -24.78
N GLY A 198 -10.28 11.94 -24.17
CA GLY A 198 -9.69 13.11 -23.55
C GLY A 198 -10.26 13.47 -22.17
N LYS A 199 -11.03 12.59 -21.55
CA LYS A 199 -11.58 12.81 -20.21
C LYS A 199 -11.28 11.63 -19.30
N TRP A 200 -10.89 11.92 -18.08
CA TRP A 200 -10.80 10.93 -17.00
C TRP A 200 -12.21 10.56 -16.56
N THR A 201 -12.46 9.27 -16.36
CA THR A 201 -13.67 8.79 -15.68
C THR A 201 -13.33 8.53 -14.24
N PHE A 202 -13.75 9.41 -13.37
CA PHE A 202 -13.41 9.36 -11.94
C PHE A 202 -14.51 8.75 -11.09
N GLU A 203 -15.38 7.94 -11.70
CA GLU A 203 -16.49 7.31 -10.99
C GLU A 203 -16.03 6.12 -10.17
N HIS A 204 -16.64 5.95 -9.01
CA HIS A 204 -16.49 4.74 -8.23
C HIS A 204 -17.35 3.63 -8.84
N ASN A 205 -16.78 2.45 -9.05
CA ASN A 205 -17.49 1.32 -9.70
C ASN A 205 -18.53 0.62 -8.79
N GLY A 206 -18.68 1.05 -7.54
CA GLY A 206 -19.62 0.48 -6.56
C GLY A 206 -19.14 -0.80 -5.85
N GLU A 207 -18.09 -1.45 -6.33
CA GLU A 207 -17.60 -2.74 -5.82
C GLU A 207 -16.23 -2.64 -5.15
N SER A 208 -15.36 -1.75 -5.65
CA SER A 208 -13.99 -1.63 -5.14
C SER A 208 -13.94 -1.10 -3.72
N LEU A 209 -13.08 -1.70 -2.92
CA LEU A 209 -12.84 -1.35 -1.52
C LEU A 209 -11.72 -0.30 -1.38
N VAL A 210 -10.79 -0.30 -2.35
CA VAL A 210 -9.66 0.63 -2.39
C VAL A 210 -9.49 1.18 -3.80
N THR A 211 -9.43 2.52 -3.91
CA THR A 211 -9.11 3.21 -5.15
C THR A 211 -7.69 3.76 -5.09
N VAL A 212 -6.86 3.45 -6.08
CA VAL A 212 -5.46 3.90 -6.21
C VAL A 212 -5.38 5.07 -7.17
N PHE A 213 -4.78 6.17 -6.72
CA PHE A 213 -4.64 7.39 -7.53
C PHE A 213 -3.41 7.39 -8.44
N HIS A 214 -2.34 6.70 -8.03
CA HIS A 214 -1.07 6.52 -8.74
C HIS A 214 -0.62 7.76 -9.55
N GLY A 215 -0.37 8.86 -8.84
CA GLY A 215 0.04 10.15 -9.37
C GLY A 215 -1.15 11.10 -9.58
N GLN A 216 -0.94 12.18 -10.32
CA GLN A 216 -1.95 13.24 -10.48
C GLN A 216 -3.16 12.81 -11.33
N PRO A 217 -4.38 13.31 -10.95
CA PRO A 217 -4.63 14.07 -9.74
C PRO A 217 -4.44 13.22 -8.49
N ASN A 218 -4.05 13.85 -7.37
CA ASN A 218 -4.02 13.22 -6.05
C ASN A 218 -5.40 13.28 -5.38
N PRO A 219 -5.67 12.55 -4.29
CA PRO A 219 -6.97 12.58 -3.61
C PRO A 219 -7.44 14.00 -3.23
N HIS A 220 -6.55 14.88 -2.75
CA HIS A 220 -6.89 16.26 -2.37
C HIS A 220 -7.27 17.16 -3.57
N GLU A 221 -6.87 16.79 -4.77
CA GLU A 221 -7.17 17.52 -6.01
C GLU A 221 -8.47 17.05 -6.67
N SER A 222 -9.11 16.02 -6.10
CA SER A 222 -10.33 15.44 -6.66
C SER A 222 -11.56 16.26 -6.30
N ASP A 223 -12.37 16.60 -7.31
CA ASP A 223 -13.68 17.23 -7.12
C ASP A 223 -14.82 16.23 -6.87
N MET A 224 -14.55 14.94 -6.99
CA MET A 224 -15.54 13.89 -6.83
C MET A 224 -16.05 13.81 -5.39
N GLU A 225 -17.37 13.89 -5.22
CA GLU A 225 -18.01 13.89 -3.90
C GLU A 225 -17.70 12.62 -3.09
N TRP A 226 -17.66 11.46 -3.75
CA TRP A 226 -17.33 10.20 -3.07
C TRP A 226 -15.89 10.18 -2.53
N VAL A 227 -14.93 10.83 -3.22
CA VAL A 227 -13.56 10.97 -2.73
C VAL A 227 -13.54 11.88 -1.51
N LYS A 228 -14.17 13.07 -1.59
CA LYS A 228 -14.25 14.02 -0.46
C LYS A 228 -14.90 13.40 0.77
N ASN A 229 -15.86 12.50 0.59
CA ASN A 229 -16.54 11.82 1.68
C ASN A 229 -15.75 10.68 2.30
N ALA A 230 -14.93 9.98 1.53
CA ALA A 230 -14.13 8.86 1.99
C ALA A 230 -12.75 9.29 2.53
N TRP A 231 -12.09 10.24 1.88
CA TRP A 231 -10.73 10.70 2.19
C TRP A 231 -10.74 11.80 3.28
N LYS A 232 -10.95 11.37 4.55
CA LYS A 232 -11.10 12.27 5.72
C LYS A 232 -10.14 11.92 6.84
#